data_a3af628dc1c8934b9627ff245e242aed
#
_entry.id   a3af628dc1c8934b9627ff245e242aed
#
_cell.length_a   1.000
_cell.length_b   1.000
_cell.length_c   1.000
_cell.angle_alpha   90.00
_cell.angle_beta   90.00
_cell.angle_gamma   90.00
#
_symmetry.space_group_name_H-M   'P 1'
#
loop_
_entity.id
_entity.type
_entity.pdbx_description
1 polymer ?
#
loop_
_entity_poly.entity_id
_entity_poly.type
_entity_poly.pdbx_seq_one_letter_code
_entity_poly.pdbx_strand_id
1 'polypeptide(L)'
;FMGDIFGAPLAFEALTAFFLESTFLGIWIFGWDKLSPKLHCVTMWLVAIGGNLSALWIIVANSFMQHPTGYAIEGGRAVMTDFGALLSNHYVIGEITHTFFAGMSTAGVLLTSITAYKILQGGPAADLFQKAMKGILAFTLIGLLGVAGAGHMHAQYLKEVQPMKLSAMEALWETEDPAPFAAFAIINEDKMQNDFEITIPAMFSFMVYNEPAGEIKGIRDLQEEAVQMYGSDNYVPNVTALFWAFRIMVGAGGLMILITAVALLLAMRGKLADKRCMLKVLLYSLPLPFIANSVGWFVTESGRQPWIVVGLQKTVDAVSPNLTTTDLWLTIVGF
;
A
#
# COMPACT_ATOMS: atom_id res chain seq x y z
N PHE A 1 19.63 15.75 -4.12
CA PHE A 1 18.85 16.00 -5.34
C PHE A 1 17.42 16.52 -5.00
N MET A 2 16.73 15.95 -4.03
CA MET A 2 15.30 16.21 -3.72
C MET A 2 15.07 17.03 -2.44
N GLY A 3 16.09 17.63 -1.84
CA GLY A 3 15.98 18.32 -0.54
C GLY A 3 14.93 19.42 -0.51
N ASP A 4 14.84 20.21 -1.59
CA ASP A 4 13.87 21.29 -1.72
C ASP A 4 12.44 20.78 -1.85
N ILE A 5 12.24 19.64 -2.52
CA ILE A 5 10.91 19.01 -2.68
C ILE A 5 10.42 18.43 -1.35
N PHE A 6 11.28 17.71 -0.64
CA PHE A 6 10.90 17.00 0.59
C PHE A 6 10.90 17.88 1.83
N GLY A 7 11.64 19.01 1.80
CA GLY A 7 11.78 19.89 2.96
C GLY A 7 10.44 20.38 3.49
N ALA A 8 9.54 20.83 2.62
CA ALA A 8 8.23 21.32 3.03
C ALA A 8 7.30 20.22 3.55
N PRO A 9 7.04 19.09 2.84
CA PRO A 9 6.24 17.98 3.35
C PRO A 9 6.73 17.43 4.70
N LEU A 10 8.04 17.21 4.86
CA LEU A 10 8.61 16.70 6.12
C LEU A 10 8.52 17.72 7.26
N ALA A 11 8.69 19.02 6.97
CA ALA A 11 8.49 20.06 7.98
C ALA A 11 7.01 20.13 8.43
N PHE A 12 6.06 20.04 7.51
CA PHE A 12 4.63 19.97 7.85
C PHE A 12 4.29 18.70 8.62
N GLU A 13 4.85 17.56 8.26
CA GLU A 13 4.70 16.32 9.03
C GLU A 13 5.14 16.52 10.48
N ALA A 14 6.35 17.01 10.71
CA ALA A 14 6.86 17.24 12.04
C ALA A 14 5.99 18.22 12.83
N LEU A 15 5.64 19.37 12.24
CA LEU A 15 4.94 20.47 12.93
C LEU A 15 3.46 20.20 13.16
N THR A 16 2.77 19.59 12.20
CA THR A 16 1.30 19.45 12.27
C THR A 16 0.85 18.06 12.67
N ALA A 17 1.57 17.02 12.26
CA ALA A 17 1.19 15.64 12.51
C ALA A 17 1.87 15.07 13.75
N PHE A 18 3.19 15.05 13.79
CA PHE A 18 3.94 14.45 14.89
C PHE A 18 3.70 15.14 16.23
N PHE A 19 3.71 16.49 16.29
CA PHE A 19 3.40 17.22 17.52
C PHE A 19 1.94 17.05 17.97
N LEU A 20 1.01 16.99 17.02
CA LEU A 20 -0.40 16.70 17.35
C LEU A 20 -0.51 15.30 17.97
N GLU A 21 0.04 14.29 17.31
CA GLU A 21 -0.03 12.90 17.76
C GLU A 21 0.63 12.72 19.13
N SER A 22 1.88 13.13 19.30
CA SER A 22 2.65 12.94 20.53
C SER A 22 2.06 13.69 21.72
N THR A 23 1.59 14.93 21.50
CA THR A 23 0.95 15.74 22.52
C THR A 23 -0.34 15.08 23.02
N PHE A 24 -1.23 14.70 22.12
CA PHE A 24 -2.52 14.13 22.51
C PHE A 24 -2.40 12.67 22.97
N LEU A 25 -1.39 11.92 22.52
CA LEU A 25 -1.07 10.61 23.08
C LEU A 25 -0.62 10.75 24.56
N GLY A 26 0.22 11.72 24.86
CA GLY A 26 0.61 12.02 26.25
C GLY A 26 -0.59 12.40 27.10
N ILE A 27 -1.47 13.29 26.61
CA ILE A 27 -2.71 13.69 27.32
C ILE A 27 -3.64 12.47 27.50
N TRP A 28 -3.75 11.59 26.52
CA TRP A 28 -4.57 10.39 26.60
C TRP A 28 -4.02 9.41 27.66
N ILE A 29 -2.71 9.14 27.67
CA ILE A 29 -2.10 8.21 28.63
C ILE A 29 -2.23 8.72 30.08
N PHE A 30 -1.97 10.00 30.32
CA PHE A 30 -1.93 10.59 31.67
C PHE A 30 -3.24 11.26 32.09
N GLY A 31 -4.26 11.23 31.24
CA GLY A 31 -5.55 11.92 31.43
C GLY A 31 -6.69 11.08 31.98
N TRP A 32 -6.49 9.77 32.27
CA TRP A 32 -7.55 8.85 32.67
C TRP A 32 -8.41 9.35 33.85
N ASP A 33 -7.78 9.83 34.91
CA ASP A 33 -8.46 10.31 36.11
C ASP A 33 -8.69 11.83 36.13
N LYS A 34 -8.30 12.56 35.06
CA LYS A 34 -8.32 14.01 34.99
C LYS A 34 -9.30 14.56 33.96
N LEU A 35 -9.61 13.78 32.94
CA LEU A 35 -10.49 14.19 31.83
C LEU A 35 -11.87 13.54 31.94
N SER A 36 -12.89 14.27 31.49
CA SER A 36 -14.19 13.62 31.29
C SER A 36 -14.09 12.53 30.21
N PRO A 37 -14.92 11.47 30.25
CA PRO A 37 -14.87 10.39 29.26
C PRO A 37 -15.01 10.87 27.80
N LYS A 38 -15.80 11.93 27.57
CA LYS A 38 -15.95 12.53 26.23
C LYS A 38 -14.67 13.20 25.78
N LEU A 39 -14.04 14.00 26.65
CA LEU A 39 -12.81 14.70 26.31
C LEU A 39 -11.65 13.72 26.12
N HIS A 40 -11.59 12.66 26.94
CA HIS A 40 -10.61 11.58 26.80
C HIS A 40 -10.77 10.83 25.46
N CYS A 41 -12.02 10.62 25.00
CA CYS A 41 -12.28 10.06 23.66
C CYS A 41 -11.79 11.01 22.55
N VAL A 42 -12.02 12.32 22.69
CA VAL A 42 -11.55 13.33 21.73
C VAL A 42 -10.02 13.31 21.59
N THR A 43 -9.27 13.14 22.69
CA THR A 43 -7.79 13.06 22.60
C THR A 43 -7.34 11.90 21.72
N MET A 44 -7.99 10.74 21.79
CA MET A 44 -7.67 9.58 20.93
C MET A 44 -8.03 9.84 19.46
N TRP A 45 -9.13 10.56 19.18
CA TRP A 45 -9.42 10.99 17.80
C TRP A 45 -8.34 11.91 17.25
N LEU A 46 -7.79 12.82 18.07
CA LEU A 46 -6.71 13.72 17.65
C LEU A 46 -5.40 12.95 17.40
N VAL A 47 -5.10 11.92 18.20
CA VAL A 47 -3.99 10.99 17.92
C VAL A 47 -4.19 10.30 16.55
N ALA A 48 -5.39 9.76 16.31
CA ALA A 48 -5.69 9.10 15.04
C ALA A 48 -5.60 10.06 13.83
N ILE A 49 -6.06 11.30 13.99
CA ILE A 49 -5.93 12.33 12.95
C ILE A 49 -4.46 12.67 12.73
N GLY A 50 -3.66 12.83 13.79
CA GLY A 50 -2.22 13.08 13.71
C GLY A 50 -1.49 12.02 12.93
N GLY A 51 -1.71 10.73 13.26
CA GLY A 51 -1.09 9.61 12.54
C GLY A 51 -1.49 9.53 11.06
N ASN A 52 -2.76 9.85 10.72
CA ASN A 52 -3.19 9.91 9.32
C ASN A 52 -2.61 11.13 8.57
N LEU A 53 -2.43 12.27 9.23
CA LEU A 53 -1.74 13.42 8.65
C LEU A 53 -0.25 13.13 8.42
N SER A 54 0.42 12.41 9.32
CA SER A 54 1.80 11.96 9.12
C SER A 54 1.89 11.07 7.87
N ALA A 55 1.02 10.06 7.76
CA ALA A 55 0.95 9.22 6.56
C ALA A 55 0.73 10.04 5.28
N LEU A 56 -0.14 11.06 5.30
CA LEU A 56 -0.38 11.92 4.16
C LEU A 56 0.91 12.63 3.70
N TRP A 57 1.66 13.24 4.61
CA TRP A 57 2.88 13.99 4.24
C TRP A 57 3.98 13.08 3.68
N ILE A 58 4.16 11.89 4.25
CA ILE A 58 5.10 10.90 3.72
C ILE A 58 4.67 10.41 2.33
N ILE A 59 3.37 10.19 2.12
CA ILE A 59 2.82 9.79 0.81
C ILE A 59 2.97 10.91 -0.22
N VAL A 60 2.83 12.18 0.15
CA VAL A 60 3.12 13.31 -0.75
C VAL A 60 4.57 13.23 -1.25
N ALA A 61 5.53 12.97 -0.36
CA ALA A 61 6.93 12.80 -0.74
C ALA A 61 7.13 11.55 -1.63
N ASN A 62 6.52 10.41 -1.27
CA ASN A 62 6.59 9.18 -2.08
C ASN A 62 5.98 9.36 -3.46
N SER A 63 4.82 10.00 -3.54
CA SER A 63 4.12 10.25 -4.81
C SER A 63 4.95 11.12 -5.77
N PHE A 64 5.76 12.05 -5.27
CA PHE A 64 6.73 12.76 -6.10
C PHE A 64 7.77 11.81 -6.69
N MET A 65 8.26 10.84 -5.93
CA MET A 65 9.20 9.85 -6.46
C MET A 65 8.56 8.95 -7.52
N GLN A 66 7.28 8.66 -7.38
CA GLN A 66 6.52 7.82 -8.31
C GLN A 66 6.11 8.55 -9.59
N HIS A 67 5.67 9.80 -9.46
CA HIS A 67 5.22 10.66 -10.56
C HIS A 67 5.56 12.12 -10.25
N PRO A 68 6.76 12.61 -10.66
CA PRO A 68 7.22 13.95 -10.32
C PRO A 68 6.33 15.05 -10.91
N THR A 69 5.88 15.99 -10.07
CA THR A 69 5.09 17.18 -10.45
C THR A 69 5.51 18.40 -9.65
N GLY A 70 5.28 19.62 -10.19
CA GLY A 70 5.52 20.87 -9.47
C GLY A 70 6.99 21.20 -9.22
N TYR A 71 7.89 20.81 -10.12
CA TYR A 71 9.33 21.00 -9.98
C TYR A 71 9.98 21.61 -11.24
N ALA A 72 11.19 22.13 -11.08
CA ALA A 72 12.13 22.43 -12.16
C ALA A 72 13.51 21.85 -11.83
N ILE A 73 14.33 21.61 -12.84
CA ILE A 73 15.72 21.18 -12.63
C ILE A 73 16.63 22.41 -12.73
N GLU A 74 17.26 22.77 -11.61
CA GLU A 74 18.20 23.88 -11.50
C GLU A 74 19.51 23.41 -10.88
N GLY A 75 20.63 23.62 -11.56
CA GLY A 75 21.95 23.20 -11.08
C GLY A 75 22.08 21.73 -10.75
N GLY A 76 21.35 20.85 -11.46
CA GLY A 76 21.35 19.38 -11.23
C GLY A 76 20.52 18.95 -10.02
N ARG A 77 19.64 19.80 -9.48
CA ARG A 77 18.75 19.55 -8.35
C ARG A 77 17.31 19.75 -8.75
N ALA A 78 16.40 18.99 -8.18
CA ALA A 78 14.97 19.25 -8.29
C ALA A 78 14.58 20.35 -7.30
N VAL A 79 14.10 21.47 -7.83
CA VAL A 79 13.65 22.64 -7.05
C VAL A 79 12.13 22.70 -7.13
N MET A 80 11.47 22.95 -6.01
CA MET A 80 10.02 23.08 -5.95
C MET A 80 9.58 24.40 -6.60
N THR A 81 8.75 24.32 -7.63
CA THR A 81 8.17 25.49 -8.31
C THR A 81 6.70 25.68 -7.98
N ASP A 82 5.98 24.62 -7.64
CA ASP A 82 4.56 24.67 -7.34
C ASP A 82 4.19 23.62 -6.26
N PHE A 83 4.01 24.10 -5.02
CA PHE A 83 3.58 23.26 -3.91
C PHE A 83 2.14 22.75 -4.07
N GLY A 84 1.28 23.54 -4.72
CA GLY A 84 -0.09 23.12 -5.01
C GLY A 84 -0.14 21.93 -5.96
N ALA A 85 0.68 21.94 -7.01
CA ALA A 85 0.81 20.82 -7.95
C ALA A 85 1.36 19.56 -7.28
N LEU A 86 2.27 19.70 -6.30
CA LEU A 86 2.77 18.58 -5.52
C LEU A 86 1.64 17.93 -4.69
N LEU A 87 0.82 18.72 -4.02
CA LEU A 87 -0.30 18.24 -3.20
C LEU A 87 -1.46 17.68 -4.01
N SER A 88 -1.73 18.26 -5.19
CA SER A 88 -2.81 17.82 -6.08
C SER A 88 -2.41 16.73 -7.07
N ASN A 89 -1.22 16.16 -6.92
CA ASN A 89 -0.79 15.02 -7.70
C ASN A 89 -1.77 13.86 -7.53
N HIS A 90 -2.34 13.37 -8.64
CA HIS A 90 -3.31 12.28 -8.61
C HIS A 90 -2.75 10.99 -8.00
N TYR A 91 -1.44 10.80 -8.05
CA TYR A 91 -0.78 9.67 -7.39
C TYR A 91 -0.98 9.71 -5.87
N VAL A 92 -0.93 10.92 -5.25
CA VAL A 92 -1.22 11.11 -3.81
C VAL A 92 -2.61 10.61 -3.46
N ILE A 93 -3.62 10.94 -4.28
CA ILE A 93 -5.02 10.58 -4.00
C ILE A 93 -5.21 9.07 -4.01
N GLY A 94 -4.65 8.39 -5.01
CA GLY A 94 -4.70 6.93 -5.11
C GLY A 94 -3.99 6.25 -3.95
N GLU A 95 -2.77 6.67 -3.67
CA GLU A 95 -1.90 6.07 -2.66
C GLU A 95 -2.40 6.30 -1.24
N ILE A 96 -2.83 7.54 -0.89
CA ILE A 96 -3.37 7.84 0.46
C ILE A 96 -4.69 7.11 0.71
N THR A 97 -5.56 7.04 -0.28
CA THR A 97 -6.85 6.35 -0.14
C THR A 97 -6.65 4.86 0.09
N HIS A 98 -5.76 4.24 -0.70
CA HIS A 98 -5.39 2.83 -0.55
C HIS A 98 -4.75 2.56 0.83
N THR A 99 -3.79 3.38 1.24
CA THR A 99 -3.09 3.27 2.53
C THR A 99 -4.03 3.47 3.72
N PHE A 100 -4.95 4.44 3.64
CA PHE A 100 -5.97 4.66 4.68
C PHE A 100 -6.84 3.42 4.90
N PHE A 101 -7.39 2.84 3.84
CA PHE A 101 -8.20 1.63 3.94
C PHE A 101 -7.38 0.40 4.32
N ALA A 102 -6.11 0.33 3.94
CA ALA A 102 -5.18 -0.72 4.38
C ALA A 102 -4.93 -0.64 5.90
N GLY A 103 -4.71 0.56 6.44
CA GLY A 103 -4.62 0.82 7.88
C GLY A 103 -5.90 0.45 8.62
N MET A 104 -7.06 0.85 8.09
CA MET A 104 -8.37 0.48 8.61
C MET A 104 -8.60 -1.04 8.63
N SER A 105 -8.19 -1.74 7.56
CA SER A 105 -8.25 -3.20 7.46
C SER A 105 -7.35 -3.87 8.48
N THR A 106 -6.13 -3.38 8.66
CA THR A 106 -5.16 -3.89 9.64
C THR A 106 -5.69 -3.77 11.06
N ALA A 107 -6.20 -2.58 11.42
CA ALA A 107 -6.82 -2.35 12.73
C ALA A 107 -8.05 -3.24 12.93
N GLY A 108 -8.88 -3.38 11.90
CA GLY A 108 -10.08 -4.21 11.92
C GLY A 108 -9.77 -5.69 12.13
N VAL A 109 -8.79 -6.25 11.41
CA VAL A 109 -8.36 -7.65 11.56
C VAL A 109 -7.74 -7.86 12.95
N LEU A 110 -6.92 -6.94 13.45
CA LEU A 110 -6.36 -7.00 14.81
C LEU A 110 -7.48 -7.04 15.87
N LEU A 111 -8.43 -6.11 15.80
CA LEU A 111 -9.57 -6.09 16.73
C LEU A 111 -10.43 -7.36 16.64
N THR A 112 -10.65 -7.86 15.42
CA THR A 112 -11.37 -9.11 15.19
C THR A 112 -10.64 -10.30 15.82
N SER A 113 -9.31 -10.38 15.66
CA SER A 113 -8.48 -11.46 16.22
C SER A 113 -8.47 -11.43 17.74
N ILE A 114 -8.30 -10.25 18.36
CA ILE A 114 -8.36 -10.07 19.82
C ILE A 114 -9.75 -10.48 20.35
N THR A 115 -10.80 -10.04 19.66
CA THR A 115 -12.20 -10.34 20.04
C THR A 115 -12.48 -11.84 19.94
N ALA A 116 -12.03 -12.50 18.87
CA ALA A 116 -12.16 -13.95 18.70
C ALA A 116 -11.40 -14.72 19.80
N TYR A 117 -10.20 -14.28 20.16
CA TYR A 117 -9.42 -14.84 21.25
C TYR A 117 -10.16 -14.75 22.57
N LYS A 118 -10.73 -13.58 22.91
CA LYS A 118 -11.48 -13.37 24.16
C LYS A 118 -12.76 -14.21 24.22
N ILE A 119 -13.46 -14.39 23.12
CA ILE A 119 -14.63 -15.28 23.04
C ILE A 119 -14.19 -16.75 23.23
N LEU A 120 -13.08 -17.18 22.62
CA LEU A 120 -12.55 -18.53 22.78
C LEU A 120 -12.10 -18.86 24.21
N GLN A 121 -11.53 -17.87 24.92
CA GLN A 121 -11.17 -17.98 26.33
C GLN A 121 -12.40 -18.15 27.23
N GLY A 122 -13.54 -17.55 26.87
CA GLY A 122 -14.70 -17.46 27.77
C GLY A 122 -14.47 -16.48 28.93
N GLY A 123 -15.29 -16.59 29.95
CA GLY A 123 -15.21 -15.74 31.15
C GLY A 123 -16.11 -14.49 31.08
N PRO A 124 -16.10 -13.63 32.11
CA PRO A 124 -17.10 -12.56 32.32
C PRO A 124 -17.15 -11.52 31.19
N ALA A 125 -16.02 -11.33 30.48
CA ALA A 125 -15.95 -10.36 29.39
C ALA A 125 -16.42 -10.92 28.02
N ALA A 126 -16.62 -12.23 27.88
CA ALA A 126 -16.96 -12.87 26.62
C ALA A 126 -18.23 -12.29 25.97
N ASP A 127 -19.26 -12.00 26.77
CA ASP A 127 -20.52 -11.42 26.29
C ASP A 127 -20.32 -10.02 25.69
N LEU A 128 -19.45 -9.20 26.27
CA LEU A 128 -19.12 -7.89 25.75
C LEU A 128 -18.46 -8.02 24.37
N PHE A 129 -17.48 -8.91 24.24
CA PHE A 129 -16.77 -9.15 22.98
C PHE A 129 -17.70 -9.75 21.91
N GLN A 130 -18.63 -10.63 22.28
CA GLN A 130 -19.65 -11.16 21.35
C GLN A 130 -20.56 -10.04 20.80
N LYS A 131 -20.99 -9.10 21.67
CA LYS A 131 -21.80 -7.96 21.25
C LYS A 131 -21.03 -7.00 20.32
N ALA A 132 -19.75 -6.75 20.61
CA ALA A 132 -18.89 -5.88 19.81
C ALA A 132 -18.53 -6.49 18.46
N MET A 133 -18.45 -7.82 18.36
CA MET A 133 -17.94 -8.54 17.18
C MET A 133 -18.63 -8.16 15.88
N LYS A 134 -19.95 -7.95 15.87
CA LYS A 134 -20.67 -7.53 14.64
C LYS A 134 -20.20 -6.19 14.11
N GLY A 135 -20.04 -5.20 14.99
CA GLY A 135 -19.57 -3.88 14.60
C GLY A 135 -18.12 -3.91 14.12
N ILE A 136 -17.27 -4.69 14.80
CA ILE A 136 -15.87 -4.87 14.42
C ILE A 136 -15.74 -5.53 13.05
N LEU A 137 -16.49 -6.62 12.80
CA LEU A 137 -16.48 -7.29 11.49
C LEU A 137 -17.02 -6.42 10.36
N ALA A 138 -18.06 -5.61 10.62
CA ALA A 138 -18.58 -4.66 9.64
C ALA A 138 -17.55 -3.58 9.33
N PHE A 139 -16.90 -3.00 10.34
CA PHE A 139 -15.80 -2.05 10.18
C PHE A 139 -14.65 -2.66 9.37
N THR A 140 -14.24 -3.88 9.69
CA THR A 140 -13.18 -4.61 8.99
C THR A 140 -13.54 -4.83 7.52
N LEU A 141 -14.77 -5.27 7.25
CA LEU A 141 -15.22 -5.51 5.87
C LEU A 141 -15.30 -4.22 5.04
N ILE A 142 -15.72 -3.11 5.63
CA ILE A 142 -15.71 -1.80 4.97
C ILE A 142 -14.27 -1.41 4.60
N GLY A 143 -13.31 -1.56 5.53
CA GLY A 143 -11.89 -1.32 5.25
C GLY A 143 -11.37 -2.19 4.10
N LEU A 144 -11.64 -3.49 4.15
CA LEU A 144 -11.19 -4.45 3.13
C LEU A 144 -11.80 -4.20 1.74
N LEU A 145 -13.08 -3.85 1.66
CA LEU A 145 -13.70 -3.46 0.39
C LEU A 145 -13.20 -2.11 -0.10
N GLY A 146 -12.95 -1.19 0.83
CA GLY A 146 -12.37 0.11 0.53
C GLY A 146 -10.96 -0.01 -0.05
N VAL A 147 -10.08 -0.82 0.55
CA VAL A 147 -8.72 -1.02 0.03
C VAL A 147 -8.72 -1.71 -1.35
N ALA A 148 -9.63 -2.67 -1.58
CA ALA A 148 -9.77 -3.31 -2.88
C ALA A 148 -10.25 -2.32 -3.96
N GLY A 149 -11.27 -1.50 -3.65
CA GLY A 149 -11.75 -0.46 -4.56
C GLY A 149 -10.72 0.63 -4.85
N ALA A 150 -10.02 1.11 -3.82
CA ALA A 150 -8.94 2.09 -3.99
C ALA A 150 -7.78 1.52 -4.81
N GLY A 151 -7.41 0.25 -4.58
CA GLY A 151 -6.38 -0.43 -5.36
C GLY A 151 -6.74 -0.58 -6.84
N HIS A 152 -8.00 -0.90 -7.13
CA HIS A 152 -8.51 -0.97 -8.51
C HIS A 152 -8.41 0.40 -9.22
N MET A 153 -8.86 1.47 -8.57
CA MET A 153 -8.74 2.83 -9.12
C MET A 153 -7.28 3.25 -9.32
N HIS A 154 -6.40 2.90 -8.37
CA HIS A 154 -4.98 3.21 -8.48
C HIS A 154 -4.31 2.45 -9.63
N ALA A 155 -4.64 1.17 -9.84
CA ALA A 155 -4.14 0.37 -10.95
C ALA A 155 -4.54 0.96 -12.32
N GLN A 156 -5.74 1.53 -12.45
CA GLN A 156 -6.17 2.23 -13.66
C GLN A 156 -5.32 3.46 -13.96
N TYR A 157 -4.90 4.18 -12.94
CA TYR A 157 -4.01 5.35 -13.10
C TYR A 157 -2.56 4.94 -13.43
N LEU A 158 -2.09 3.79 -12.94
CA LEU A 158 -0.74 3.29 -13.24
C LEU A 158 -0.48 3.09 -14.73
N LYS A 159 -1.49 2.74 -15.54
CA LYS A 159 -1.33 2.60 -17.00
C LYS A 159 -0.84 3.88 -17.67
N GLU A 160 -1.19 5.04 -17.12
CA GLU A 160 -0.85 6.35 -17.67
C GLU A 160 0.52 6.83 -17.20
N VAL A 161 0.86 6.58 -15.94
CA VAL A 161 2.04 7.18 -15.31
C VAL A 161 3.20 6.21 -15.09
N GLN A 162 2.91 4.92 -14.96
CA GLN A 162 3.94 3.87 -14.77
C GLN A 162 3.54 2.55 -15.47
N PRO A 163 3.38 2.57 -16.81
CA PRO A 163 2.98 1.38 -17.56
C PRO A 163 3.96 0.21 -17.38
N MET A 164 5.28 0.46 -17.28
CA MET A 164 6.28 -0.57 -17.02
C MET A 164 6.01 -1.32 -15.71
N LYS A 165 5.71 -0.61 -14.62
CA LYS A 165 5.33 -1.22 -13.33
C LYS A 165 4.10 -2.09 -13.48
N LEU A 166 3.08 -1.57 -14.16
CA LEU A 166 1.80 -2.26 -14.36
C LEU A 166 2.01 -3.59 -15.12
N SER A 167 2.74 -3.55 -16.23
CA SER A 167 3.02 -4.74 -17.05
C SER A 167 3.96 -5.73 -16.36
N ALA A 168 4.92 -5.23 -15.57
CA ALA A 168 5.82 -6.07 -14.78
C ALA A 168 5.08 -6.81 -13.64
N MET A 169 4.09 -6.18 -12.99
CA MET A 169 3.24 -6.85 -12.00
C MET A 169 2.42 -8.02 -12.58
N GLU A 170 2.16 -7.99 -13.89
CA GLU A 170 1.40 -9.01 -14.61
C GLU A 170 2.28 -9.97 -15.42
N ALA A 171 3.60 -9.73 -15.48
CA ALA A 171 4.54 -10.44 -16.35
C ALA A 171 4.08 -10.46 -17.82
N LEU A 172 3.50 -9.34 -18.27
CA LEU A 172 3.04 -9.14 -19.64
C LEU A 172 4.22 -8.71 -20.50
N TRP A 173 4.78 -9.62 -21.27
CA TRP A 173 5.99 -9.38 -22.06
C TRP A 173 5.70 -8.71 -23.40
N GLU A 174 4.63 -9.11 -24.07
CA GLU A 174 4.19 -8.58 -25.35
C GLU A 174 2.97 -7.67 -25.17
N THR A 175 2.79 -6.71 -26.08
CA THR A 175 1.58 -5.87 -26.11
C THR A 175 0.39 -6.69 -26.57
N GLU A 176 -0.71 -6.66 -25.83
CA GLU A 176 -1.92 -7.43 -26.13
C GLU A 176 -3.20 -6.60 -26.00
N ASP A 177 -4.17 -6.91 -26.88
CA ASP A 177 -5.54 -6.37 -26.88
C ASP A 177 -6.56 -7.46 -27.27
N PRO A 178 -7.38 -7.97 -26.32
CA PRO A 178 -7.34 -7.73 -24.89
C PRO A 178 -6.23 -8.50 -24.17
N ALA A 179 -5.62 -7.89 -23.17
CA ALA A 179 -4.59 -8.53 -22.36
C ALA A 179 -5.20 -9.49 -21.32
N PRO A 180 -4.67 -10.72 -21.18
CA PRO A 180 -5.08 -11.68 -20.18
C PRO A 180 -4.49 -11.36 -18.80
N PHE A 181 -5.14 -11.80 -17.73
CA PHE A 181 -4.59 -11.78 -16.37
C PHE A 181 -3.89 -13.11 -16.10
N ALA A 182 -2.59 -13.08 -15.83
CA ALA A 182 -1.85 -14.27 -15.47
C ALA A 182 -2.04 -14.61 -13.98
N ALA A 183 -2.89 -15.57 -13.66
CA ALA A 183 -3.12 -16.01 -12.28
C ALA A 183 -1.89 -16.71 -11.69
N PHE A 184 -1.12 -17.42 -12.52
CA PHE A 184 0.13 -18.10 -12.18
C PHE A 184 1.08 -18.03 -13.39
N ALA A 185 2.37 -17.79 -13.15
CA ALA A 185 3.38 -17.83 -14.19
C ALA A 185 4.72 -18.37 -13.66
N ILE A 186 5.44 -19.10 -14.52
CA ILE A 186 6.86 -19.42 -14.37
C ILE A 186 7.61 -18.47 -15.30
N ILE A 187 8.22 -17.47 -14.70
CA ILE A 187 8.81 -16.33 -15.41
C ILE A 187 10.26 -16.60 -15.72
N ASN A 188 10.67 -16.31 -16.94
CA ASN A 188 12.03 -16.39 -17.42
C ASN A 188 12.50 -15.00 -17.87
N GLU A 189 13.11 -14.27 -16.94
CA GLU A 189 13.54 -12.88 -17.18
C GLU A 189 14.66 -12.80 -18.24
N ASP A 190 15.56 -13.79 -18.29
CA ASP A 190 16.64 -13.82 -19.26
C ASP A 190 16.14 -13.89 -20.71
N LYS A 191 15.03 -14.60 -20.93
CA LYS A 191 14.39 -14.72 -22.24
C LYS A 191 13.27 -13.71 -22.45
N MET A 192 12.95 -12.92 -21.42
CA MET A 192 11.81 -11.99 -21.40
C MET A 192 10.50 -12.68 -21.84
N GLN A 193 10.17 -13.82 -21.21
CA GLN A 193 8.97 -14.61 -21.49
C GLN A 193 8.49 -15.38 -20.26
N ASN A 194 7.26 -15.90 -20.33
CA ASN A 194 6.79 -16.89 -19.37
C ASN A 194 6.98 -18.29 -19.96
N ASP A 195 7.75 -19.15 -19.28
CA ASP A 195 7.93 -20.55 -19.70
C ASP A 195 6.64 -21.38 -19.51
N PHE A 196 5.79 -20.97 -18.56
CA PHE A 196 4.45 -21.50 -18.34
C PHE A 196 3.57 -20.44 -17.67
N GLU A 197 2.30 -20.38 -18.05
CA GLU A 197 1.33 -19.50 -17.41
C GLU A 197 -0.09 -20.07 -17.40
N ILE A 198 -0.87 -19.67 -16.42
CA ILE A 198 -2.31 -19.91 -16.33
C ILE A 198 -2.99 -18.54 -16.38
N THR A 199 -3.70 -18.27 -17.47
CA THR A 199 -4.29 -16.97 -17.72
C THR A 199 -5.83 -16.99 -17.68
N ILE A 200 -6.41 -15.84 -17.33
CA ILE A 200 -7.83 -15.56 -17.48
C ILE A 200 -7.97 -14.56 -18.64
N PRO A 201 -8.57 -14.96 -19.76
CA PRO A 201 -8.64 -14.11 -20.97
C PRO A 201 -9.32 -12.77 -20.68
N ALA A 202 -8.80 -11.70 -21.27
CA ALA A 202 -9.33 -10.33 -21.21
C ALA A 202 -9.46 -9.72 -19.79
N MET A 203 -9.10 -10.45 -18.73
CA MET A 203 -9.33 -10.00 -17.36
C MET A 203 -8.39 -8.84 -16.98
N PHE A 204 -7.17 -8.79 -17.51
CA PHE A 204 -6.27 -7.68 -17.24
C PHE A 204 -6.77 -6.39 -17.92
N SER A 205 -7.17 -6.45 -19.19
CA SER A 205 -7.83 -5.30 -19.83
C SER A 205 -9.09 -4.88 -19.08
N PHE A 206 -9.91 -5.83 -18.60
CA PHE A 206 -11.08 -5.51 -17.78
C PHE A 206 -10.72 -4.79 -16.48
N MET A 207 -9.66 -5.21 -15.80
CA MET A 207 -9.21 -4.55 -14.56
C MET A 207 -8.72 -3.12 -14.80
N VAL A 208 -8.10 -2.86 -15.95
CA VAL A 208 -7.48 -1.57 -16.29
C VAL A 208 -8.47 -0.59 -16.94
N TYR A 209 -9.37 -1.09 -17.78
CA TYR A 209 -10.30 -0.25 -18.58
C TYR A 209 -11.75 -0.33 -18.11
N ASN A 210 -12.12 -1.26 -17.22
CA ASN A 210 -13.51 -1.66 -16.90
C ASN A 210 -14.28 -2.23 -18.10
N GLU A 211 -13.57 -2.61 -19.16
CA GLU A 211 -14.08 -3.21 -20.39
C GLU A 211 -13.21 -4.41 -20.76
N PRO A 212 -13.77 -5.49 -21.33
CA PRO A 212 -13.00 -6.67 -21.71
C PRO A 212 -12.23 -6.45 -23.04
N ALA A 213 -11.78 -5.23 -23.26
CA ALA A 213 -11.02 -4.76 -24.41
C ALA A 213 -10.12 -3.61 -24.00
N GLY A 214 -9.09 -3.34 -24.77
CA GLY A 214 -8.13 -2.26 -24.56
C GLY A 214 -6.71 -2.81 -24.51
N GLU A 215 -5.86 -2.18 -25.31
CA GLU A 215 -4.45 -2.53 -25.45
C GLU A 215 -3.68 -2.22 -24.16
N ILE A 216 -2.88 -3.18 -23.73
CA ILE A 216 -1.90 -2.98 -22.66
C ILE A 216 -0.51 -3.28 -23.24
N LYS A 217 0.36 -2.29 -23.16
CA LYS A 217 1.74 -2.40 -23.67
C LYS A 217 2.53 -3.43 -22.86
N GLY A 218 3.24 -4.29 -23.57
CA GLY A 218 4.14 -5.27 -23.00
C GLY A 218 5.46 -4.68 -22.52
N ILE A 219 6.16 -5.42 -21.68
CA ILE A 219 7.45 -5.03 -21.10
C ILE A 219 8.49 -4.74 -22.18
N ARG A 220 8.50 -5.50 -23.30
CA ARG A 220 9.47 -5.33 -24.37
C ARG A 220 9.33 -4.00 -25.07
N ASP A 221 8.11 -3.63 -25.46
CA ASP A 221 7.84 -2.37 -26.12
C ASP A 221 8.14 -1.17 -25.18
N LEU A 222 7.76 -1.30 -23.90
CA LEU A 222 8.05 -0.29 -22.88
C LEU A 222 9.55 -0.13 -22.60
N GLN A 223 10.34 -1.20 -22.68
CA GLN A 223 11.78 -1.14 -22.58
C GLN A 223 12.40 -0.41 -23.78
N GLU A 224 11.90 -0.67 -24.99
CA GLU A 224 12.36 0.03 -26.19
C GLU A 224 12.03 1.52 -26.13
N GLU A 225 10.82 1.89 -25.69
CA GLU A 225 10.40 3.28 -25.49
C GLU A 225 11.30 3.97 -24.44
N ALA A 226 11.59 3.30 -23.33
CA ALA A 226 12.46 3.82 -22.28
C ALA A 226 13.90 4.04 -22.78
N VAL A 227 14.45 3.12 -23.57
CA VAL A 227 15.78 3.28 -24.20
C VAL A 227 15.80 4.46 -25.15
N GLN A 228 14.75 4.68 -25.94
CA GLN A 228 14.65 5.86 -26.81
C GLN A 228 14.58 7.18 -26.03
N MET A 229 13.90 7.18 -24.88
CA MET A 229 13.68 8.37 -24.07
C MET A 229 14.87 8.72 -23.16
N TYR A 230 15.50 7.73 -22.53
CA TYR A 230 16.48 7.92 -21.46
C TYR A 230 17.89 7.39 -21.80
N GLY A 231 18.06 6.77 -22.98
CA GLY A 231 19.34 6.17 -23.40
C GLY A 231 19.42 4.67 -23.17
N SER A 232 20.50 4.08 -23.64
CA SER A 232 20.70 2.62 -23.61
C SER A 232 20.98 2.12 -22.19
N ASP A 233 20.00 1.51 -21.55
CA ASP A 233 20.08 0.87 -20.24
C ASP A 233 18.92 -0.13 -20.05
N ASN A 234 18.92 -0.89 -18.95
CA ASN A 234 17.80 -1.74 -18.55
C ASN A 234 16.86 -0.97 -17.61
N TYR A 235 15.61 -0.76 -18.04
CA TYR A 235 14.56 -0.10 -17.28
C TYR A 235 13.49 -1.07 -16.76
N VAL A 236 13.68 -2.37 -16.96
CA VAL A 236 12.76 -3.40 -16.50
C VAL A 236 13.04 -3.71 -15.01
N PRO A 237 12.06 -3.55 -14.12
CA PRO A 237 12.20 -3.97 -12.73
C PRO A 237 12.24 -5.50 -12.63
N ASN A 238 12.52 -6.05 -11.42
CA ASN A 238 12.48 -7.49 -11.20
C ASN A 238 11.03 -8.01 -11.34
N VAL A 239 10.71 -8.57 -12.51
CA VAL A 239 9.38 -9.02 -12.90
C VAL A 239 8.89 -10.15 -12.00
N THR A 240 9.73 -11.15 -11.74
CA THR A 240 9.39 -12.32 -10.92
C THR A 240 8.98 -11.92 -9.51
N ALA A 241 9.77 -11.04 -8.87
CA ALA A 241 9.49 -10.58 -7.52
C ALA A 241 8.20 -9.75 -7.46
N LEU A 242 7.98 -8.86 -8.44
CA LEU A 242 6.79 -8.02 -8.51
C LEU A 242 5.53 -8.84 -8.75
N PHE A 243 5.58 -9.77 -9.70
CA PHE A 243 4.47 -10.66 -10.02
C PHE A 243 3.98 -11.40 -8.78
N TRP A 244 4.89 -12.07 -8.06
CA TRP A 244 4.51 -12.84 -6.88
C TRP A 244 4.12 -11.97 -5.69
N ALA A 245 4.79 -10.84 -5.47
CA ALA A 245 4.41 -9.90 -4.42
C ALA A 245 2.99 -9.36 -4.63
N PHE A 246 2.64 -9.01 -5.86
CA PHE A 246 1.29 -8.55 -6.20
C PHE A 246 0.24 -9.66 -5.97
N ARG A 247 0.50 -10.91 -6.39
CA ARG A 247 -0.41 -12.05 -6.13
C ARG A 247 -0.59 -12.33 -4.66
N ILE A 248 0.48 -12.28 -3.86
CA ILE A 248 0.39 -12.46 -2.40
C ILE A 248 -0.46 -11.35 -1.78
N MET A 249 -0.27 -10.10 -2.19
CA MET A 249 -1.05 -8.96 -1.69
C MET A 249 -2.55 -9.13 -1.99
N VAL A 250 -2.89 -9.37 -3.26
CA VAL A 250 -4.29 -9.53 -3.72
C VAL A 250 -4.91 -10.80 -3.11
N GLY A 251 -4.16 -11.90 -3.07
CA GLY A 251 -4.61 -13.16 -2.47
C GLY A 251 -4.89 -13.05 -0.98
N ALA A 252 -4.00 -12.39 -0.22
CA ALA A 252 -4.21 -12.14 1.20
C ALA A 252 -5.42 -11.22 1.43
N GLY A 253 -5.57 -10.17 0.60
CA GLY A 253 -6.73 -9.27 0.62
C GLY A 253 -8.05 -10.01 0.36
N GLY A 254 -8.11 -10.79 -0.71
CA GLY A 254 -9.28 -11.61 -1.05
C GLY A 254 -9.64 -12.64 0.03
N LEU A 255 -8.62 -13.28 0.61
CA LEU A 255 -8.81 -14.21 1.71
C LEU A 255 -9.39 -13.51 2.96
N MET A 256 -8.87 -12.32 3.31
CA MET A 256 -9.40 -11.53 4.42
C MET A 256 -10.85 -11.10 4.18
N ILE A 257 -11.20 -10.68 2.96
CA ILE A 257 -12.59 -10.34 2.58
C ILE A 257 -13.50 -11.56 2.79
N LEU A 258 -13.11 -12.73 2.28
CA LEU A 258 -13.88 -13.96 2.39
C LEU A 258 -14.10 -14.37 3.87
N ILE A 259 -13.02 -14.42 4.65
CA ILE A 259 -13.07 -14.78 6.07
C ILE A 259 -13.99 -13.82 6.83
N THR A 260 -13.81 -12.51 6.62
CA THR A 260 -14.58 -11.48 7.32
C THR A 260 -16.07 -11.50 6.93
N ALA A 261 -16.37 -11.66 5.64
CA ALA A 261 -17.75 -11.74 5.15
C ALA A 261 -18.49 -12.96 5.71
N VAL A 262 -17.86 -14.14 5.69
CA VAL A 262 -18.43 -15.36 6.28
C VAL A 262 -18.64 -15.21 7.79
N ALA A 263 -17.65 -14.63 8.49
CA ALA A 263 -17.77 -14.40 9.94
C ALA A 263 -18.89 -13.39 10.25
N LEU A 264 -19.03 -12.32 9.48
CA LEU A 264 -20.09 -11.33 9.64
C LEU A 264 -21.48 -11.97 9.43
N LEU A 265 -21.64 -12.78 8.39
CA LEU A 265 -22.89 -13.52 8.15
C LEU A 265 -23.24 -14.45 9.31
N LEU A 266 -22.26 -15.17 9.86
CA LEU A 266 -22.46 -16.02 11.04
C LEU A 266 -22.81 -15.19 12.30
N ALA A 267 -22.16 -14.04 12.49
CA ALA A 267 -22.43 -13.12 13.58
C ALA A 267 -23.85 -12.51 13.49
N MET A 268 -24.26 -12.13 12.27
CA MET A 268 -25.62 -11.61 12.02
C MET A 268 -26.69 -12.66 12.34
N ARG A 269 -26.41 -13.94 12.09
CA ARG A 269 -27.31 -15.09 12.43
C ARG A 269 -27.21 -15.54 13.88
N GLY A 270 -26.39 -14.87 14.70
CA GLY A 270 -26.18 -15.26 16.12
C GLY A 270 -25.42 -16.57 16.31
N LYS A 271 -24.77 -17.11 15.26
CA LYS A 271 -24.14 -18.44 15.27
C LYS A 271 -22.62 -18.44 15.39
N LEU A 272 -21.97 -17.24 15.35
CA LEU A 272 -20.51 -17.17 15.31
C LEU A 272 -19.86 -17.67 16.60
N ALA A 273 -20.43 -17.35 17.77
CA ALA A 273 -19.86 -17.74 19.06
C ALA A 273 -19.77 -19.26 19.22
N ASP A 274 -20.72 -20.02 18.63
CA ASP A 274 -20.75 -21.48 18.66
C ASP A 274 -19.76 -22.12 17.66
N LYS A 275 -19.24 -21.35 16.72
CA LYS A 275 -18.34 -21.84 15.66
C LYS A 275 -16.89 -21.67 16.05
N ARG A 276 -16.40 -22.48 17.00
CA ARG A 276 -15.00 -22.43 17.48
C ARG A 276 -13.95 -22.48 16.35
N CYS A 277 -14.21 -23.23 15.27
CA CYS A 277 -13.33 -23.27 14.10
C CYS A 277 -13.21 -21.89 13.45
N MET A 278 -14.33 -21.20 13.21
CA MET A 278 -14.33 -19.86 12.61
C MET A 278 -13.65 -18.82 13.50
N LEU A 279 -13.85 -18.88 14.81
CA LEU A 279 -13.13 -18.03 15.77
C LEU A 279 -11.62 -18.26 15.73
N LYS A 280 -11.15 -19.51 15.56
CA LYS A 280 -9.73 -19.80 15.35
C LYS A 280 -9.21 -19.25 14.02
N VAL A 281 -9.98 -19.37 12.94
CA VAL A 281 -9.61 -18.77 11.64
C VAL A 281 -9.45 -17.27 11.78
N LEU A 282 -10.38 -16.57 12.45
CA LEU A 282 -10.28 -15.13 12.72
C LEU A 282 -9.04 -14.79 13.57
N LEU A 283 -8.73 -15.61 14.57
CA LEU A 283 -7.54 -15.41 15.40
C LEU A 283 -6.26 -15.55 14.58
N TYR A 284 -6.13 -16.58 13.77
CA TYR A 284 -4.94 -16.87 12.99
C TYR A 284 -4.84 -16.06 11.69
N SER A 285 -5.86 -15.30 11.31
CA SER A 285 -5.77 -14.36 10.18
C SER A 285 -4.97 -13.09 10.49
N LEU A 286 -4.57 -12.87 11.75
CA LEU A 286 -3.82 -11.69 12.21
C LEU A 286 -2.58 -11.35 11.37
N PRO A 287 -1.74 -12.28 10.89
CA PRO A 287 -0.58 -11.96 10.06
C PRO A 287 -0.92 -11.43 8.65
N LEU A 288 -2.10 -11.75 8.11
CA LEU A 288 -2.46 -11.46 6.72
C LEU A 288 -2.37 -9.98 6.33
N PRO A 289 -2.90 -9.01 7.10
CA PRO A 289 -2.78 -7.60 6.72
C PRO A 289 -1.34 -7.10 6.77
N PHE A 290 -0.50 -7.60 7.69
CA PHE A 290 0.91 -7.23 7.74
C PHE A 290 1.67 -7.77 6.53
N ILE A 291 1.40 -9.01 6.12
CA ILE A 291 1.96 -9.59 4.90
C ILE A 291 1.52 -8.76 3.69
N ALA A 292 0.21 -8.49 3.55
CA ALA A 292 -0.32 -7.73 2.43
C ALA A 292 0.29 -6.32 2.34
N ASN A 293 0.41 -5.61 3.47
CA ASN A 293 1.03 -4.28 3.50
C ASN A 293 2.52 -4.32 3.13
N SER A 294 3.28 -5.28 3.67
CA SER A 294 4.71 -5.40 3.39
C SER A 294 4.98 -5.69 1.92
N VAL A 295 4.26 -6.66 1.33
CA VAL A 295 4.43 -6.96 -0.10
C VAL A 295 3.83 -5.87 -0.98
N GLY A 296 2.79 -5.15 -0.55
CA GLY A 296 2.24 -4.00 -1.25
C GLY A 296 3.25 -2.86 -1.36
N TRP A 297 3.94 -2.50 -0.27
CA TRP A 297 5.03 -1.54 -0.29
C TRP A 297 6.21 -2.03 -1.15
N PHE A 298 6.53 -3.32 -1.08
CA PHE A 298 7.52 -3.91 -1.97
C PHE A 298 7.16 -3.70 -3.45
N VAL A 299 5.90 -3.92 -3.85
CA VAL A 299 5.42 -3.67 -5.23
C VAL A 299 5.57 -2.20 -5.59
N THR A 300 5.20 -1.28 -4.70
CA THR A 300 5.30 0.16 -4.92
C THR A 300 6.75 0.59 -5.19
N GLU A 301 7.70 0.15 -4.36
CA GLU A 301 9.09 0.59 -4.41
C GLU A 301 9.93 -0.19 -5.43
N SER A 302 9.76 -1.50 -5.51
CA SER A 302 10.50 -2.34 -6.47
C SER A 302 9.98 -2.17 -7.90
N GLY A 303 8.67 -1.90 -8.06
CA GLY A 303 8.08 -1.63 -9.38
C GLY A 303 8.51 -0.30 -9.99
N ARG A 304 9.09 0.60 -9.20
CA ARG A 304 9.67 1.86 -9.67
C ARG A 304 11.09 1.70 -10.20
N GLN A 305 11.80 0.61 -9.85
CA GLN A 305 13.18 0.42 -10.27
C GLN A 305 13.33 0.40 -11.80
N PRO A 306 14.46 0.92 -12.34
CA PRO A 306 15.69 1.35 -11.65
C PRO A 306 15.66 2.78 -11.10
N TRP A 307 14.51 3.43 -11.05
CA TRP A 307 14.38 4.82 -10.63
C TRP A 307 14.22 4.97 -9.12
N ILE A 308 14.91 5.94 -8.51
CA ILE A 308 14.53 6.48 -7.21
C ILE A 308 13.50 7.60 -7.36
N VAL A 309 13.61 8.40 -8.44
CA VAL A 309 12.58 9.33 -8.90
C VAL A 309 12.35 9.05 -10.38
N VAL A 310 11.16 8.62 -10.75
CA VAL A 310 10.83 8.18 -12.10
C VAL A 310 11.23 9.24 -13.13
N GLY A 311 12.04 8.84 -14.10
CA GLY A 311 12.51 9.70 -15.21
C GLY A 311 13.54 10.76 -14.84
N LEU A 312 13.87 10.95 -13.55
CA LEU A 312 14.79 12.02 -13.10
C LEU A 312 16.09 11.51 -12.50
N GLN A 313 16.03 10.48 -11.66
CA GLN A 313 17.20 9.97 -10.96
C GLN A 313 17.13 8.46 -10.79
N LYS A 314 18.16 7.76 -11.22
CA LYS A 314 18.28 6.32 -10.99
C LYS A 314 18.74 6.02 -9.55
N THR A 315 18.35 4.86 -9.04
CA THR A 315 18.74 4.40 -7.70
C THR A 315 20.26 4.28 -7.56
N VAL A 316 20.95 3.84 -8.62
CA VAL A 316 22.40 3.71 -8.65
C VAL A 316 23.12 5.06 -8.48
N ASP A 317 22.50 6.16 -8.93
CA ASP A 317 23.05 7.53 -8.87
C ASP A 317 22.63 8.27 -7.59
N ALA A 318 21.82 7.65 -6.74
CA ALA A 318 21.23 8.28 -5.55
C ALA A 318 22.02 8.01 -4.27
N VAL A 319 23.22 7.51 -4.37
CA VAL A 319 24.11 7.29 -3.22
C VAL A 319 24.61 8.62 -2.69
N SER A 320 24.48 8.85 -1.37
CA SER A 320 25.00 10.07 -0.74
C SER A 320 26.53 10.12 -0.85
N PRO A 321 27.10 11.19 -1.44
CA PRO A 321 28.55 11.30 -1.61
C PRO A 321 29.32 11.42 -0.29
N ASN A 322 28.63 11.74 0.80
CA ASN A 322 29.21 11.94 2.13
C ASN A 322 29.19 10.70 3.02
N LEU A 323 28.62 9.57 2.54
CA LEU A 323 28.54 8.33 3.30
C LEU A 323 29.74 7.44 2.99
N THR A 324 30.45 7.00 4.04
CA THR A 324 31.45 5.96 3.94
C THR A 324 30.82 4.57 4.17
N THR A 325 31.48 3.51 3.71
CA THR A 325 31.06 2.13 3.99
C THR A 325 30.96 1.85 5.49
N THR A 326 31.82 2.49 6.29
CA THR A 326 31.81 2.36 7.74
C THR A 326 30.55 2.98 8.35
N ASP A 327 30.15 4.18 7.90
CA ASP A 327 28.92 4.83 8.36
C ASP A 327 27.69 4.00 8.05
N LEU A 328 27.66 3.39 6.87
CA LEU A 328 26.59 2.50 6.45
C LEU A 328 26.49 1.27 7.36
N TRP A 329 27.62 0.60 7.64
CA TRP A 329 27.63 -0.55 8.55
C TRP A 329 27.26 -0.19 9.98
N LEU A 330 27.73 0.95 10.50
CA LEU A 330 27.35 1.44 11.82
C LEU A 330 25.84 1.70 11.91
N THR A 331 25.25 2.23 10.87
CA THR A 331 23.78 2.47 10.81
C THR A 331 23.01 1.15 10.76
N ILE A 332 23.40 0.20 9.87
CA ILE A 332 22.71 -1.09 9.73
C ILE A 332 22.79 -1.94 11.00
N VAL A 333 23.93 -1.91 11.70
CA VAL A 333 24.14 -2.71 12.92
C VAL A 333 23.56 -2.02 14.16
N GLY A 334 23.48 -0.67 14.15
CA GLY A 334 22.99 0.12 15.29
C GLY A 334 21.47 0.27 15.35
N PHE A 335 20.77 0.04 14.23
CA PHE A 335 19.31 0.08 14.08
C PHE A 335 18.74 -1.24 13.59
#